data_75a7760fc3979c64f3fefe389a687d54
#
_entry.id   75a7760fc3979c64f3fefe389a687d54
#
_cell.length_a   1.000
_cell.length_b   1.000
_cell.length_c   1.000
_cell.angle_alpha   90.00
_cell.angle_beta   90.00
_cell.angle_gamma   90.00
#
_symmetry.space_group_name_H-M   'P 1'
#
loop_
_entity.id
_entity.type
_entity.pdbx_description
1 polymer ?
#
loop_
_entity_poly.entity_id
_entity_poly.type
_entity_poly.pdbx_seq_one_letter_code
_entity_poly.pdbx_strand_id
1 'polypeptide(L)'
;MSDPQFPISFSIGVPRGEDRERRICDTCGFIDYANPRIVTGVVAHQNGRILLCRRAIDPRKGFWTLPAGFLELGESVEEGAKRESYEEARAELELETLLGLYSIPRIGQVQIFFRARLMNDPSPGPESLEVGLFSWDEIPWKELAFPTVKWALDHYRETEGRAVFAPFSNPPGTDQLTR
;
A
#
# COMPACT_ATOMS: atom_id res chain seq x y z
N MET A 1 36.83 21.08 12.14
CA MET A 1 36.24 22.18 11.35
C MET A 1 34.83 21.74 11.03
N SER A 2 33.86 22.29 11.74
CA SER A 2 32.43 22.02 11.48
C SER A 2 32.05 22.76 10.20
N ASP A 3 31.60 22.01 9.20
CA ASP A 3 31.03 22.55 7.97
C ASP A 3 29.90 23.54 8.33
N PRO A 4 29.89 24.76 7.79
CA PRO A 4 28.79 25.66 8.02
C PRO A 4 27.53 25.06 7.41
N GLN A 5 26.62 24.52 8.24
CA GLN A 5 25.29 24.11 7.83
C GLN A 5 24.51 25.36 7.39
N PHE A 6 24.55 25.65 6.09
CA PHE A 6 23.60 26.60 5.52
C PHE A 6 22.21 25.98 5.62
N PRO A 7 21.25 26.63 6.31
CA PRO A 7 19.89 26.12 6.36
C PRO A 7 19.34 26.07 4.92
N ILE A 8 19.08 24.86 4.42
CA ILE A 8 18.46 24.69 3.11
C ILE A 8 17.01 25.14 3.24
N SER A 9 16.67 26.25 2.60
CA SER A 9 15.31 26.77 2.53
C SER A 9 14.70 26.54 1.16
N PHE A 10 13.36 26.39 1.14
CA PHE A 10 12.58 26.21 -0.08
C PHE A 10 11.45 27.22 -0.12
N SER A 11 11.27 27.87 -1.24
CA SER A 11 10.08 28.65 -1.59
C SER A 11 9.12 27.85 -2.47
N ILE A 12 7.86 28.27 -2.49
CA ILE A 12 6.84 27.74 -3.39
C ILE A 12 6.75 28.70 -4.58
N GLY A 13 6.88 28.16 -5.78
CA GLY A 13 6.77 28.94 -7.01
C GLY A 13 6.55 28.07 -8.25
N VAL A 14 6.22 28.68 -9.37
CA VAL A 14 6.06 28.00 -10.66
C VAL A 14 7.39 28.06 -11.41
N PRO A 15 8.07 26.93 -11.63
CA PRO A 15 9.30 26.90 -12.39
C PRO A 15 9.10 27.37 -13.83
N ARG A 16 10.17 27.90 -14.44
CA ARG A 16 10.12 28.38 -15.83
C ARG A 16 9.71 27.24 -16.79
N GLY A 17 8.61 27.42 -17.48
CA GLY A 17 8.09 26.44 -18.46
C GLY A 17 7.14 25.40 -17.88
N GLU A 18 6.77 25.52 -16.59
CA GLU A 18 5.75 24.70 -15.94
C GLU A 18 4.46 25.49 -15.68
N ASP A 19 3.39 24.78 -15.33
CA ASP A 19 2.06 25.31 -15.01
C ASP A 19 1.64 25.07 -13.55
N ARG A 20 2.53 24.47 -12.73
CA ARG A 20 2.25 24.06 -11.35
C ARG A 20 3.28 24.59 -10.38
N GLU A 21 2.83 24.90 -9.17
CA GLU A 21 3.72 25.25 -8.06
C GLU A 21 4.57 24.05 -7.65
N ARG A 22 5.86 24.32 -7.36
CA ARG A 22 6.84 23.37 -6.86
C ARG A 22 7.60 23.97 -5.69
N ARG A 23 8.23 23.13 -4.92
CA ARG A 23 9.25 23.55 -3.95
C ARG A 23 10.55 23.81 -4.70
N ILE A 24 11.06 25.03 -4.59
CA ILE A 24 12.29 25.44 -5.28
C ILE A 24 13.30 25.82 -4.18
N CYS A 25 14.50 25.22 -4.23
CA CYS A 25 15.58 25.57 -3.31
C CYS A 25 16.04 27.00 -3.54
N ASP A 26 15.99 27.83 -2.46
CA ASP A 26 16.36 29.25 -2.53
C ASP A 26 17.85 29.48 -2.78
N THR A 27 18.69 28.46 -2.51
CA THR A 27 20.13 28.56 -2.65
C THR A 27 20.62 28.16 -4.04
N CYS A 28 20.12 27.06 -4.60
CA CYS A 28 20.66 26.49 -5.86
C CYS A 28 19.64 26.36 -6.98
N GLY A 29 18.36 26.70 -6.74
CA GLY A 29 17.31 26.59 -7.74
C GLY A 29 16.83 25.14 -8.00
N PHE A 30 17.28 24.16 -7.22
CA PHE A 30 16.81 22.77 -7.36
C PHE A 30 15.29 22.73 -7.18
N ILE A 31 14.61 22.03 -8.09
CA ILE A 31 13.16 21.84 -8.07
C ILE A 31 12.86 20.48 -7.45
N ASP A 32 12.12 20.48 -6.35
CA ASP A 32 11.69 19.26 -5.66
C ASP A 32 10.39 18.74 -6.30
N TYR A 33 10.55 17.72 -7.14
CA TYR A 33 9.44 17.04 -7.81
C TYR A 33 8.84 15.96 -6.89
N ALA A 34 7.85 16.36 -6.10
CA ALA A 34 7.10 15.41 -5.27
C ALA A 34 6.16 14.56 -6.13
N ASN A 35 6.38 13.25 -6.14
CA ASN A 35 5.52 12.28 -6.81
C ASN A 35 4.64 11.54 -5.79
N PRO A 36 3.50 10.95 -6.23
CA PRO A 36 2.73 10.05 -5.38
C PRO A 36 3.61 8.90 -4.85
N ARG A 37 3.45 8.58 -3.57
CA ARG A 37 4.11 7.42 -2.98
C ARG A 37 3.41 6.15 -3.44
N ILE A 38 4.19 5.14 -3.75
CA ILE A 38 3.68 3.82 -4.13
C ILE A 38 3.59 2.98 -2.86
N VAL A 39 2.45 2.32 -2.68
CA VAL A 39 2.22 1.28 -1.67
C VAL A 39 2.02 -0.02 -2.43
N THR A 40 2.66 -1.09 -2.01
CA THR A 40 2.46 -2.42 -2.56
C THR A 40 2.00 -3.39 -1.50
N GLY A 41 1.12 -4.30 -1.85
CA GLY A 41 0.54 -5.25 -0.90
C GLY A 41 -0.13 -6.44 -1.58
N VAL A 42 -0.71 -7.30 -0.76
CA VAL A 42 -1.29 -8.56 -1.23
C VAL A 42 -2.63 -8.87 -0.59
N VAL A 43 -3.48 -9.56 -1.33
CA VAL A 43 -4.52 -10.42 -0.78
C VAL A 43 -3.96 -11.84 -0.81
N ALA A 44 -3.36 -12.26 0.31
CA ALA A 44 -2.77 -13.59 0.46
C ALA A 44 -3.81 -14.57 0.95
N HIS A 45 -3.91 -15.73 0.28
CA HIS A 45 -4.89 -16.75 0.62
C HIS A 45 -4.26 -18.14 0.82
N GLN A 46 -4.89 -18.94 1.67
CA GLN A 46 -4.55 -20.33 1.90
C GLN A 46 -5.82 -21.10 2.32
N ASN A 47 -6.13 -22.20 1.62
CA ASN A 47 -7.29 -23.07 1.92
C ASN A 47 -8.63 -22.33 2.07
N GLY A 48 -8.89 -21.33 1.18
CA GLY A 48 -10.12 -20.53 1.21
C GLY A 48 -10.18 -19.48 2.30
N ARG A 49 -9.07 -19.26 3.02
CA ARG A 49 -8.92 -18.23 4.05
C ARG A 49 -7.97 -17.14 3.59
N ILE A 50 -8.17 -15.93 4.09
CA ILE A 50 -7.41 -14.72 3.72
C ILE A 50 -6.60 -14.26 4.94
N LEU A 51 -5.33 -13.93 4.70
CA LEU A 51 -4.44 -13.37 5.70
C LEU A 51 -4.77 -11.90 5.95
N LEU A 52 -4.99 -11.56 7.24
CA LEU A 52 -5.05 -10.18 7.71
C LEU A 52 -4.07 -9.96 8.85
N CYS A 53 -3.56 -8.74 8.97
CA CYS A 53 -2.68 -8.26 10.02
C CYS A 53 -3.41 -7.23 10.88
N ARG A 54 -3.30 -7.33 12.21
CA ARG A 54 -3.82 -6.32 13.13
C ARG A 54 -2.73 -5.32 13.45
N ARG A 55 -2.92 -4.08 13.04
CA ARG A 55 -1.89 -3.04 13.10
C ARG A 55 -1.37 -2.76 14.51
N ALA A 56 -0.05 -2.72 14.68
CA ALA A 56 0.60 -2.29 15.93
C ALA A 56 0.92 -0.78 15.93
N ILE A 57 0.86 -0.11 14.76
CA ILE A 57 1.31 1.27 14.55
C ILE A 57 0.18 2.18 14.06
N ASP A 58 0.32 3.49 14.27
CA ASP A 58 -0.57 4.51 13.70
C ASP A 58 -0.25 4.78 12.22
N PRO A 59 -1.24 5.22 11.43
CA PRO A 59 -2.65 5.40 11.78
C PRO A 59 -3.40 4.07 11.89
N ARG A 60 -4.54 4.09 12.59
CA ARG A 60 -5.44 2.94 12.73
C ARG A 60 -4.85 1.73 13.49
N LYS A 61 -4.03 1.99 14.50
CA LYS A 61 -3.58 0.95 15.45
C LYS A 61 -4.76 0.14 16.00
N GLY A 62 -4.61 -1.17 16.03
CA GLY A 62 -5.64 -2.12 16.50
C GLY A 62 -6.66 -2.53 15.44
N PHE A 63 -6.68 -1.91 14.26
CA PHE A 63 -7.53 -2.29 13.14
C PHE A 63 -6.85 -3.33 12.25
N TRP A 64 -7.66 -4.07 11.48
CA TRP A 64 -7.20 -5.11 10.58
C TRP A 64 -6.91 -4.56 9.18
N THR A 65 -5.86 -5.05 8.56
CA THR A 65 -5.43 -4.68 7.21
C THR A 65 -4.91 -5.87 6.44
N LEU A 66 -4.79 -5.73 5.14
CA LEU A 66 -3.98 -6.61 4.30
C LEU A 66 -2.50 -6.24 4.49
N PRO A 67 -1.57 -7.20 4.39
CA PRO A 67 -0.14 -6.90 4.36
C PRO A 67 0.19 -5.93 3.23
N ALA A 68 0.71 -4.75 3.56
CA ALA A 68 1.05 -3.72 2.58
C ALA A 68 1.83 -2.56 3.19
N GLY A 69 2.83 -2.04 2.48
CA GLY A 69 3.59 -0.87 2.87
C GLY A 69 4.23 -0.13 1.70
N PHE A 70 5.10 0.81 1.99
CA PHE A 70 5.72 1.65 0.98
C PHE A 70 6.76 0.87 0.16
N LEU A 71 6.71 1.07 -1.16
CA LEU A 71 7.73 0.58 -2.07
C LEU A 71 9.04 1.32 -1.82
N GLU A 72 10.12 0.56 -1.67
CA GLU A 72 11.48 1.07 -1.46
C GLU A 72 12.22 1.31 -2.78
N LEU A 73 13.21 2.19 -2.76
CA LEU A 73 14.07 2.41 -3.92
C LEU A 73 14.91 1.16 -4.23
N GLY A 74 14.92 0.75 -5.49
CA GLY A 74 15.71 -0.38 -5.98
C GLY A 74 15.01 -1.73 -5.93
N GLU A 75 13.76 -1.80 -5.48
CA GLU A 75 12.94 -3.00 -5.55
C GLU A 75 11.82 -2.89 -6.61
N SER A 76 11.41 -4.00 -7.16
CA SER A 76 10.19 -4.10 -7.97
C SER A 76 8.94 -4.11 -7.07
N VAL A 77 7.77 -3.86 -7.66
CA VAL A 77 6.50 -3.90 -6.89
C VAL A 77 6.19 -5.28 -6.32
N GLU A 78 6.63 -6.33 -7.01
CA GLU A 78 6.52 -7.72 -6.57
C GLU A 78 7.44 -8.02 -5.38
N GLU A 79 8.68 -7.53 -5.42
CA GLU A 79 9.64 -7.67 -4.33
C GLU A 79 9.16 -6.93 -3.08
N GLY A 80 8.69 -5.68 -3.24
CA GLY A 80 8.12 -4.91 -2.15
C GLY A 80 6.90 -5.58 -1.52
N ALA A 81 5.99 -6.13 -2.32
CA ALA A 81 4.82 -6.85 -1.81
C ALA A 81 5.19 -8.08 -0.97
N LYS A 82 6.22 -8.83 -1.38
CA LYS A 82 6.74 -9.97 -0.62
C LYS A 82 7.45 -9.53 0.65
N ARG A 83 8.29 -8.49 0.58
CA ARG A 83 9.02 -7.93 1.73
C ARG A 83 8.04 -7.46 2.80
N GLU A 84 7.07 -6.62 2.45
CA GLU A 84 6.05 -6.11 3.38
C GLU A 84 5.26 -7.25 4.04
N SER A 85 4.87 -8.26 3.26
CA SER A 85 4.17 -9.43 3.80
C SER A 85 5.01 -10.24 4.77
N TYR A 86 6.32 -10.34 4.52
CA TYR A 86 7.23 -10.99 5.45
C TYR A 86 7.48 -10.13 6.69
N GLU A 87 7.62 -8.82 6.54
CA GLU A 87 7.84 -7.90 7.67
C GLU A 87 6.64 -7.85 8.61
N GLU A 88 5.42 -7.75 8.07
CA GLU A 88 4.19 -7.62 8.86
C GLU A 88 3.65 -8.97 9.37
N ALA A 89 3.80 -10.05 8.61
CA ALA A 89 3.15 -11.33 8.90
C ALA A 89 4.07 -12.55 8.87
N ARG A 90 5.39 -12.40 8.63
CA ARG A 90 6.30 -13.53 8.36
C ARG A 90 5.76 -14.44 7.26
N ALA A 91 4.98 -13.89 6.35
CA ALA A 91 4.33 -14.62 5.28
C ALA A 91 5.28 -14.81 4.09
N GLU A 92 5.47 -16.07 3.68
CA GLU A 92 6.11 -16.43 2.44
C GLU A 92 5.05 -16.59 1.35
N LEU A 93 5.27 -15.97 0.18
CA LEU A 93 4.25 -15.83 -0.84
C LEU A 93 4.69 -16.32 -2.20
N GLU A 94 3.76 -17.00 -2.87
CA GLU A 94 3.75 -17.15 -4.33
C GLU A 94 2.77 -16.13 -4.92
N LEU A 95 3.29 -15.09 -5.60
CA LEU A 95 2.43 -14.12 -6.27
C LEU A 95 1.77 -14.76 -7.49
N GLU A 96 0.46 -14.55 -7.64
CA GLU A 96 -0.31 -15.13 -8.73
C GLU A 96 -0.53 -14.09 -9.84
N THR A 97 -1.15 -12.95 -9.53
CA THR A 97 -1.48 -11.95 -10.53
C THR A 97 -1.72 -10.57 -9.89
N LEU A 98 -1.58 -9.52 -10.68
CA LEU A 98 -1.98 -8.17 -10.28
C LEU A 98 -3.49 -8.13 -10.08
N LEU A 99 -3.93 -7.83 -8.86
CA LEU A 99 -5.34 -7.75 -8.51
C LEU A 99 -5.94 -6.39 -8.86
N GLY A 100 -5.28 -5.32 -8.43
CA GLY A 100 -5.80 -3.99 -8.66
C GLY A 100 -4.79 -2.87 -8.37
N LEU A 101 -5.10 -1.70 -8.93
CA LEU A 101 -4.35 -0.47 -8.76
C LEU A 101 -5.31 0.63 -8.31
N TYR A 102 -5.09 1.16 -7.10
CA TYR A 102 -5.96 2.15 -6.47
C TYR A 102 -5.25 3.48 -6.32
N SER A 103 -5.85 4.55 -6.86
CA SER A 103 -5.34 5.91 -6.74
C SER A 103 -6.03 6.65 -5.60
N ILE A 104 -5.24 7.25 -4.70
CA ILE A 104 -5.75 8.01 -3.55
C ILE A 104 -5.09 9.40 -3.57
N PRO A 105 -5.54 10.30 -4.47
CA PRO A 105 -4.93 11.62 -4.69
C PRO A 105 -4.86 12.47 -3.42
N ARG A 106 -5.87 12.39 -2.55
CA ARG A 106 -5.96 13.17 -1.31
C ARG A 106 -4.74 13.01 -0.39
N ILE A 107 -4.13 11.82 -0.39
CA ILE A 107 -2.93 11.54 0.42
C ILE A 107 -1.69 11.27 -0.44
N GLY A 108 -1.79 11.54 -1.76
CA GLY A 108 -0.69 11.35 -2.69
C GLY A 108 -0.17 9.92 -2.72
N GLN A 109 -1.08 8.93 -2.85
CA GLN A 109 -0.71 7.52 -2.92
C GLN A 109 -1.29 6.82 -4.15
N VAL A 110 -0.52 5.85 -4.66
CA VAL A 110 -0.98 4.80 -5.58
C VAL A 110 -0.71 3.47 -4.88
N GLN A 111 -1.75 2.64 -4.74
CA GLN A 111 -1.67 1.35 -4.07
C GLN A 111 -1.83 0.23 -5.10
N ILE A 112 -0.89 -0.72 -5.09
CA ILE A 112 -0.80 -1.84 -6.02
C ILE A 112 -0.98 -3.12 -5.21
N PHE A 113 -2.05 -3.87 -5.48
CA PHE A 113 -2.34 -5.13 -4.79
C PHE A 113 -2.23 -6.32 -5.71
N PHE A 114 -1.59 -7.37 -5.22
CA PHE A 114 -1.51 -8.68 -5.89
C PHE A 114 -2.41 -9.69 -5.19
N ARG A 115 -2.93 -10.64 -5.96
CA ARG A 115 -3.41 -11.91 -5.43
C ARG A 115 -2.21 -12.83 -5.24
N ALA A 116 -2.13 -13.48 -4.08
CA ALA A 116 -1.00 -14.33 -3.73
C ALA A 116 -1.44 -15.56 -2.95
N ARG A 117 -0.71 -16.66 -3.12
CA ARG A 117 -0.84 -17.85 -2.29
C ARG A 117 0.12 -17.77 -1.12
N LEU A 118 -0.39 -18.01 0.10
CA LEU A 118 0.42 -18.14 1.31
C LEU A 118 1.03 -19.54 1.36
N MET A 119 2.34 -19.59 1.57
CA MET A 119 3.14 -20.83 1.46
C MET A 119 3.57 -21.40 2.80
N ASN A 120 3.41 -20.66 3.91
CA ASN A 120 3.78 -21.07 5.27
C ASN A 120 2.68 -20.71 6.28
N ASP A 121 2.88 -21.04 7.54
CA ASP A 121 2.06 -20.55 8.63
C ASP A 121 2.52 -19.15 9.03
N PRO A 122 1.65 -18.11 8.96
CA PRO A 122 2.03 -16.74 9.27
C PRO A 122 2.17 -16.50 10.76
N SER A 123 2.99 -15.54 11.14
CA SER A 123 3.12 -15.08 12.53
C SER A 123 3.35 -13.57 12.57
N PRO A 124 2.97 -12.86 13.65
CA PRO A 124 3.10 -11.41 13.70
C PRO A 124 4.55 -10.94 13.55
N GLY A 125 4.74 -9.97 12.68
CA GLY A 125 5.96 -9.17 12.60
C GLY A 125 5.91 -7.97 13.57
N PRO A 126 6.95 -7.11 13.58
CA PRO A 126 7.06 -5.99 14.54
C PRO A 126 5.92 -4.96 14.44
N GLU A 127 5.34 -4.79 13.26
CA GLU A 127 4.26 -3.83 12.99
C GLU A 127 2.85 -4.43 13.14
N SER A 128 2.76 -5.71 13.55
CA SER A 128 1.50 -6.41 13.75
C SER A 128 1.31 -6.86 15.20
N LEU A 129 0.17 -6.51 15.80
CA LEU A 129 -0.24 -7.03 17.11
C LEU A 129 -0.63 -8.51 17.01
N GLU A 130 -1.22 -8.87 15.89
CA GLU A 130 -1.82 -10.18 15.63
C GLU A 130 -1.88 -10.41 14.12
N VAL A 131 -1.82 -11.65 13.70
CA VAL A 131 -2.16 -12.08 12.33
C VAL A 131 -3.16 -13.21 12.38
N GLY A 132 -4.04 -13.29 11.39
CA GLY A 132 -5.06 -14.34 11.34
C GLY A 132 -5.44 -14.70 9.91
N LEU A 133 -5.87 -15.96 9.75
CA LEU A 133 -6.48 -16.47 8.53
C LEU A 133 -8.00 -16.53 8.72
N PHE A 134 -8.70 -15.73 7.96
CA PHE A 134 -10.15 -15.55 8.05
C PHE A 134 -10.85 -16.18 6.86
N SER A 135 -11.89 -16.99 7.08
CA SER A 135 -12.86 -17.26 6.03
C SER A 135 -13.62 -15.98 5.69
N TRP A 136 -14.28 -15.93 4.54
CA TRP A 136 -14.97 -14.71 4.08
C TRP A 136 -15.96 -14.15 5.11
N ASP A 137 -16.69 -15.03 5.76
CA ASP A 137 -17.73 -14.67 6.75
C ASP A 137 -17.15 -14.25 8.11
N GLU A 138 -15.90 -14.62 8.39
CA GLU A 138 -15.18 -14.27 9.62
C GLU A 138 -14.41 -12.95 9.51
N ILE A 139 -14.29 -12.36 8.31
CA ILE A 139 -13.57 -11.10 8.13
C ILE A 139 -14.19 -10.01 9.01
N PRO A 140 -13.39 -9.29 9.82
CA PRO A 140 -13.86 -8.24 10.71
C PRO A 140 -14.15 -6.94 9.94
N TRP A 141 -15.17 -6.94 9.08
CA TRP A 141 -15.52 -5.87 8.14
C TRP A 141 -15.61 -4.47 8.76
N LYS A 142 -16.09 -4.38 10.01
CA LYS A 142 -16.25 -3.11 10.73
C LYS A 142 -14.94 -2.58 11.33
N GLU A 143 -13.94 -3.44 11.40
CA GLU A 143 -12.63 -3.16 11.98
C GLU A 143 -11.52 -3.10 10.91
N LEU A 144 -11.87 -3.00 9.64
CA LEU A 144 -10.89 -2.80 8.59
C LEU A 144 -10.30 -1.38 8.67
N ALA A 145 -8.97 -1.29 8.57
CA ALA A 145 -8.23 -0.06 8.78
C ALA A 145 -8.51 1.00 7.71
N PHE A 146 -8.62 0.59 6.45
CA PHE A 146 -8.71 1.50 5.31
C PHE A 146 -9.75 1.04 4.29
N PRO A 147 -10.40 1.97 3.59
CA PRO A 147 -11.35 1.62 2.52
C PRO A 147 -10.74 0.73 1.42
N THR A 148 -9.47 0.94 1.09
CA THR A 148 -8.74 0.17 0.07
C THR A 148 -8.59 -1.31 0.43
N VAL A 149 -8.52 -1.64 1.71
CA VAL A 149 -8.53 -3.04 2.18
C VAL A 149 -9.85 -3.70 1.78
N LYS A 150 -10.96 -3.02 2.01
CA LYS A 150 -12.27 -3.53 1.58
C LYS A 150 -12.35 -3.69 0.06
N TRP A 151 -11.86 -2.70 -0.70
CA TRP A 151 -11.87 -2.77 -2.17
C TRP A 151 -11.06 -3.97 -2.67
N ALA A 152 -9.86 -4.18 -2.14
CA ALA A 152 -9.03 -5.30 -2.53
C ALA A 152 -9.67 -6.65 -2.18
N LEU A 153 -10.31 -6.77 -1.01
CA LEU A 153 -11.06 -7.96 -0.61
C LEU A 153 -12.26 -8.22 -1.54
N ASP A 154 -13.08 -7.21 -1.83
CA ASP A 154 -14.23 -7.33 -2.73
C ASP A 154 -13.78 -7.79 -4.13
N HIS A 155 -12.74 -7.15 -4.70
CA HIS A 155 -12.19 -7.51 -5.99
C HIS A 155 -11.57 -8.92 -6.00
N TYR A 156 -10.90 -9.31 -4.89
CA TYR A 156 -10.43 -10.68 -4.74
C TYR A 156 -11.60 -11.67 -4.83
N ARG A 157 -12.71 -11.40 -4.15
CA ARG A 157 -13.92 -12.24 -4.20
C ARG A 157 -14.48 -12.37 -5.61
N GLU A 158 -14.46 -11.29 -6.39
CA GLU A 158 -14.89 -11.30 -7.79
C GLU A 158 -13.99 -12.16 -8.69
N THR A 159 -12.74 -12.41 -8.28
CA THR A 159 -11.79 -13.24 -9.05
C THR A 159 -11.81 -14.73 -8.70
N GLU A 160 -12.65 -15.16 -7.75
CA GLU A 160 -12.74 -16.59 -7.40
C GLU A 160 -13.04 -17.46 -8.60
N GLY A 161 -12.26 -18.52 -8.76
CA GLY A 161 -12.37 -19.44 -9.90
C GLY A 161 -11.83 -18.89 -11.22
N ARG A 162 -11.28 -17.66 -11.25
CA ARG A 162 -10.69 -17.05 -12.46
C ARG A 162 -9.17 -17.09 -12.37
N ALA A 163 -8.54 -17.71 -13.36
CA ALA A 163 -7.08 -17.68 -13.51
C ALA A 163 -6.59 -16.38 -14.17
N VAL A 164 -7.43 -15.78 -15.04
CA VAL A 164 -7.10 -14.56 -15.79
C VAL A 164 -8.24 -13.56 -15.67
N PHE A 165 -7.90 -12.31 -15.36
CA PHE A 165 -8.81 -11.16 -15.31
C PHE A 165 -8.01 -9.86 -15.54
N ALA A 166 -8.69 -8.81 -15.94
CA ALA A 166 -8.08 -7.48 -15.98
C ALA A 166 -7.95 -6.92 -14.55
N PRO A 167 -6.82 -6.25 -14.21
CA PRO A 167 -6.68 -5.60 -12.91
C PRO A 167 -7.79 -4.59 -12.64
N PHE A 168 -8.24 -4.53 -11.41
CA PHE A 168 -9.26 -3.59 -10.97
C PHE A 168 -8.69 -2.19 -10.71
N SER A 169 -9.56 -1.21 -10.69
CA SER A 169 -9.27 0.17 -10.25
C SER A 169 -10.21 0.56 -9.11
N ASN A 170 -10.17 1.83 -8.71
CA ASN A 170 -11.08 2.35 -7.70
C ASN A 170 -12.53 1.99 -8.03
N PRO A 171 -13.31 1.47 -7.06
CA PRO A 171 -14.73 1.19 -7.29
C PRO A 171 -15.51 2.46 -7.68
N PRO A 172 -16.56 2.37 -8.53
CA PRO A 172 -17.40 3.50 -8.88
C PRO A 172 -17.96 4.21 -7.65
N GLY A 173 -18.02 5.54 -7.69
CA GLY A 173 -18.57 6.35 -6.60
C GLY A 173 -17.62 6.58 -5.41
N THR A 174 -16.37 6.11 -5.46
CA THR A 174 -15.38 6.32 -4.40
C THR A 174 -14.54 7.59 -4.56
N ASP A 175 -14.81 8.42 -5.56
CA ASP A 175 -14.10 9.66 -5.83
C ASP A 175 -14.10 10.63 -4.63
N GLN A 176 -15.16 10.62 -3.81
CA GLN A 176 -15.24 11.46 -2.61
C GLN A 176 -14.31 10.98 -1.48
N LEU A 177 -13.97 9.69 -1.46
CA LEU A 177 -13.04 9.11 -0.49
C LEU A 177 -11.59 9.35 -0.88
N THR A 178 -11.36 9.69 -2.15
CA THR A 178 -10.03 9.86 -2.74
C THR A 178 -9.66 11.33 -3.02
N ARG A 179 -10.64 12.25 -2.94
CA ARG A 179 -10.44 13.71 -3.08
C ARG A 179 -10.08 14.41 -1.78
#